data_dd54ba4e976ba2d6943b04882a0bff35
#
_entry.id   dd54ba4e976ba2d6943b04882a0bff35
#
_cell.length_a   1.000
_cell.length_b   1.000
_cell.length_c   1.000
_cell.angle_alpha   90.00
_cell.angle_beta   90.00
_cell.angle_gamma   90.00
#
_symmetry.space_group_name_H-M   'P 1'
#
loop_
_entity.id
_entity.type
_entity.pdbx_description
1 polymer ?
#
loop_
_entity_poly.entity_id
_entity_poly.type
_entity_poly.pdbx_seq_one_letter_code
_entity_poly.pdbx_strand_id
1 'polypeptide(L)'
;STAPPALTEGTSNFGPMSRKMKDKENAAFEEKYGYKATPIRVAIDALAVYVHKDNPIEGLTIPQVDAIFSATRKCGNAEDITSWNQLGSDLGNIQIYGRNSVSGTYGYFKKKALCKGDYKNNVNEQPGSASVVQGVTKSLNGIGYSGIGYKTSGVKAVALTKKESTPFIAASKENAANGSYPLSRYLYVYVNKAPNKPLAPIDREFIKMIMSKVGQKVVVKDGYIPLPLSVVEKELEKLN
;
A
#
# COMPACT_ATOMS: atom_id res chain seq x y z
N SER A 1 13.91 5.64 -5.08
CA SER A 1 13.21 6.79 -4.49
C SER A 1 14.13 8.00 -4.54
N THR A 2 13.66 9.12 -5.05
CA THR A 2 14.41 10.38 -5.18
C THR A 2 14.32 11.24 -3.92
N ALA A 3 13.31 11.01 -3.07
CA ALA A 3 13.06 11.83 -1.89
C ALA A 3 14.17 11.78 -0.82
N PRO A 4 14.73 10.63 -0.41
CA PRO A 4 15.78 10.60 0.60
C PRO A 4 17.04 11.37 0.19
N PRO A 5 17.63 11.19 -1.00
CA PRO A 5 18.80 12.00 -1.39
C PRO A 5 18.47 13.49 -1.50
N ALA A 6 17.33 13.88 -2.09
CA ALA A 6 16.95 15.29 -2.20
C ALA A 6 16.80 15.97 -0.82
N LEU A 7 16.22 15.27 0.15
CA LEU A 7 16.11 15.77 1.53
C LEU A 7 17.49 15.85 2.19
N THR A 8 18.37 14.86 1.97
CA THR A 8 19.73 14.84 2.51
C THR A 8 20.60 15.93 1.90
N GLU A 9 20.50 16.16 0.61
CA GLU A 9 21.23 17.23 -0.08
C GLU A 9 20.72 18.64 0.26
N GLY A 10 19.47 18.74 0.75
CA GLY A 10 18.81 20.01 1.05
C GLY A 10 18.19 20.67 -0.17
N THR A 11 18.05 19.93 -1.28
CA THR A 11 17.38 20.41 -2.50
C THR A 11 15.86 20.31 -2.41
N SER A 12 15.33 19.66 -1.35
CA SER A 12 13.92 19.62 -1.03
C SER A 12 13.71 19.70 0.49
N ASN A 13 12.73 20.48 0.93
CA ASN A 13 12.34 20.60 2.35
C ASN A 13 11.50 19.39 2.79
N PHE A 14 10.85 18.71 1.85
CA PHE A 14 9.94 17.60 2.09
C PHE A 14 10.35 16.36 1.32
N GLY A 15 10.32 15.20 2.01
CA GLY A 15 10.57 13.90 1.42
C GLY A 15 9.30 13.03 1.41
N PRO A 16 8.38 13.14 0.40
CA PRO A 16 7.20 12.27 0.36
C PRO A 16 7.60 10.81 0.06
N MET A 17 7.12 9.89 0.89
CA MET A 17 7.49 8.48 0.82
C MET A 17 6.32 7.55 1.11
N SER A 18 6.22 6.46 0.37
CA SER A 18 5.26 5.38 0.60
C SER A 18 5.82 4.24 1.47
N ARG A 19 6.94 4.47 2.15
CA ARG A 19 7.63 3.57 3.07
C ARG A 19 8.49 4.36 4.04
N LYS A 20 8.93 3.71 5.10
CA LYS A 20 10.01 4.27 5.92
C LYS A 20 11.33 4.33 5.13
N MET A 21 12.16 5.30 5.43
CA MET A 21 13.56 5.33 4.96
C MET A 21 14.26 4.03 5.32
N LYS A 22 15.12 3.56 4.42
CA LYS A 22 16.01 2.41 4.67
C LYS A 22 17.14 2.84 5.60
N ASP A 23 17.78 1.87 6.26
CA ASP A 23 18.86 2.17 7.19
C ASP A 23 20.00 2.97 6.55
N LYS A 24 20.40 2.62 5.32
CA LYS A 24 21.41 3.39 4.58
C LYS A 24 20.99 4.82 4.21
N GLU A 25 19.68 5.05 3.98
CA GLU A 25 19.14 6.40 3.69
C GLU A 25 19.12 7.24 4.97
N ASN A 26 18.76 6.62 6.11
CA ASN A 26 18.85 7.25 7.42
C ASN A 26 20.31 7.55 7.81
N ALA A 27 21.23 6.62 7.58
CA ALA A 27 22.66 6.78 7.89
C ALA A 27 23.27 7.95 7.10
N ALA A 28 22.97 8.06 5.78
CA ALA A 28 23.46 9.17 4.97
C ALA A 28 22.91 10.53 5.43
N PHE A 29 21.66 10.58 5.87
CA PHE A 29 21.09 11.80 6.43
C PHE A 29 21.72 12.15 7.79
N GLU A 30 21.89 11.15 8.66
CA GLU A 30 22.48 11.31 10.00
C GLU A 30 23.97 11.71 9.94
N GLU A 31 24.71 11.17 8.97
CA GLU A 31 26.10 11.58 8.70
C GLU A 31 26.22 13.06 8.38
N LYS A 32 25.27 13.59 7.58
CA LYS A 32 25.30 15.02 7.18
C LYS A 32 24.82 15.97 8.27
N TYR A 33 23.78 15.60 9.01
CA TYR A 33 23.09 16.53 9.92
C TYR A 33 23.31 16.21 11.40
N GLY A 34 23.86 15.04 11.77
CA GLY A 34 24.06 14.59 13.14
C GLY A 34 22.80 14.05 13.82
N TYR A 35 21.70 13.92 13.09
CA TYR A 35 20.40 13.39 13.57
C TYR A 35 19.60 12.80 12.41
N LYS A 36 18.58 11.98 12.73
CA LYS A 36 17.72 11.33 11.73
C LYS A 36 16.62 12.26 11.23
N ALA A 37 16.27 12.14 9.95
CA ALA A 37 15.12 12.84 9.40
C ALA A 37 13.81 12.42 10.11
N THR A 38 12.93 13.39 10.37
CA THR A 38 11.67 13.15 11.10
C THR A 38 10.58 12.65 10.17
N PRO A 39 10.05 11.42 10.36
CA PRO A 39 8.92 10.91 9.61
C PRO A 39 7.60 11.44 10.15
N ILE A 40 6.81 12.08 9.31
CA ILE A 40 5.44 12.50 9.60
C ILE A 40 4.50 11.59 8.80
N ARG A 41 3.62 10.86 9.47
CA ARG A 41 2.56 10.08 8.82
C ARG A 41 1.50 11.05 8.29
N VAL A 42 1.10 10.93 7.04
CA VAL A 42 0.17 11.89 6.41
C VAL A 42 -1.12 11.26 5.91
N ALA A 43 -1.09 9.97 5.60
CA ALA A 43 -2.24 9.20 5.13
C ALA A 43 -2.01 7.71 5.32
N ILE A 44 -3.06 6.90 5.12
CA ILE A 44 -2.97 5.45 5.05
C ILE A 44 -3.32 5.02 3.62
N ASP A 45 -2.47 4.20 3.02
CA ASP A 45 -2.69 3.49 1.76
C ASP A 45 -3.03 2.02 2.07
N ALA A 46 -4.03 1.47 1.41
CA ALA A 46 -4.37 0.07 1.49
C ALA A 46 -4.61 -0.50 0.08
N LEU A 47 -3.99 -1.64 -0.21
CA LEU A 47 -4.23 -2.38 -1.44
C LEU A 47 -5.26 -3.47 -1.20
N ALA A 48 -6.30 -3.53 -2.02
CA ALA A 48 -7.23 -4.65 -2.04
C ALA A 48 -6.85 -5.62 -3.16
N VAL A 49 -7.09 -6.90 -2.93
CA VAL A 49 -7.17 -7.92 -3.96
C VAL A 49 -8.62 -7.95 -4.43
N TYR A 50 -8.83 -7.70 -5.70
CA TYR A 50 -10.15 -7.63 -6.33
C TYR A 50 -10.40 -8.87 -7.19
N VAL A 51 -11.63 -9.36 -7.12
CA VAL A 51 -12.22 -10.32 -8.05
C VAL A 51 -13.48 -9.73 -8.67
N HIS A 52 -13.98 -10.34 -9.73
CA HIS A 52 -15.28 -9.95 -10.29
C HIS A 52 -16.37 -10.02 -9.20
N LYS A 53 -17.37 -9.14 -9.26
CA LYS A 53 -18.43 -9.06 -8.25
C LYS A 53 -19.17 -10.39 -8.02
N ASP A 54 -19.32 -11.20 -9.09
CA ASP A 54 -20.02 -12.49 -9.08
C ASP A 54 -19.08 -13.69 -8.87
N ASN A 55 -17.79 -13.48 -8.63
CA ASN A 55 -16.87 -14.56 -8.25
C ASN A 55 -17.22 -15.02 -6.82
N PRO A 56 -17.40 -16.33 -6.55
CA PRO A 56 -17.85 -16.81 -5.24
C PRO A 56 -16.79 -16.73 -4.12
N ILE A 57 -15.51 -16.47 -4.46
CA ILE A 57 -14.43 -16.45 -3.46
C ILE A 57 -14.60 -15.27 -2.48
N GLU A 58 -14.68 -15.57 -1.18
CA GLU A 58 -14.86 -14.58 -0.11
C GLU A 58 -13.54 -14.19 0.57
N GLY A 59 -12.57 -15.10 0.64
CA GLY A 59 -11.32 -14.89 1.34
C GLY A 59 -10.14 -15.63 0.72
N LEU A 60 -8.93 -15.06 0.87
CA LEU A 60 -7.67 -15.67 0.46
C LEU A 60 -6.61 -15.47 1.56
N THR A 61 -5.78 -16.47 1.75
CA THR A 61 -4.57 -16.31 2.56
C THR A 61 -3.48 -15.60 1.74
N ILE A 62 -2.56 -14.94 2.41
CA ILE A 62 -1.39 -14.33 1.73
C ILE A 62 -0.58 -15.39 0.95
N PRO A 63 -0.34 -16.61 1.46
CA PRO A 63 0.27 -17.67 0.65
C PRO A 63 -0.53 -18.03 -0.62
N GLN A 64 -1.87 -18.07 -0.57
CA GLN A 64 -2.69 -18.30 -1.78
C GLN A 64 -2.60 -17.13 -2.77
N VAL A 65 -2.62 -15.88 -2.28
CA VAL A 65 -2.40 -14.70 -3.12
C VAL A 65 -1.02 -14.77 -3.80
N ASP A 66 0.01 -15.13 -3.06
CA ASP A 66 1.35 -15.33 -3.63
C ASP A 66 1.35 -16.43 -4.70
N ALA A 67 0.74 -17.58 -4.44
CA ALA A 67 0.66 -18.68 -5.39
C ALA A 67 -0.13 -18.32 -6.67
N ILE A 68 -1.08 -17.41 -6.59
CA ILE A 68 -1.81 -16.91 -7.76
C ILE A 68 -0.92 -15.97 -8.60
N PHE A 69 -0.25 -15.01 -7.98
CA PHE A 69 0.46 -13.92 -8.66
C PHE A 69 1.93 -14.19 -8.92
N SER A 70 2.58 -15.08 -8.14
CA SER A 70 4.04 -15.28 -8.15
C SER A 70 4.44 -16.63 -8.71
N ALA A 71 5.53 -16.64 -9.48
CA ALA A 71 6.17 -17.85 -9.96
C ALA A 71 7.01 -18.55 -8.87
N THR A 72 7.41 -17.82 -7.82
CA THR A 72 8.38 -18.29 -6.81
C THR A 72 7.76 -18.72 -5.48
N ARG A 73 6.51 -18.38 -5.22
CA ARG A 73 5.72 -18.77 -4.04
C ARG A 73 6.46 -18.64 -2.69
N LYS A 74 7.14 -17.52 -2.50
CA LYS A 74 8.00 -17.29 -1.31
C LYS A 74 7.22 -17.10 -0.01
N CYS A 75 5.89 -16.91 -0.07
CA CYS A 75 5.04 -16.87 1.13
C CYS A 75 4.65 -18.24 1.66
N GLY A 76 5.05 -19.34 0.99
CA GLY A 76 4.98 -20.69 1.54
C GLY A 76 3.84 -21.57 1.05
N ASN A 77 3.09 -21.19 -0.01
CA ASN A 77 2.14 -22.11 -0.63
C ASN A 77 2.90 -23.22 -1.37
N ALA A 78 2.54 -24.48 -1.14
CA ALA A 78 3.21 -25.62 -1.72
C ALA A 78 2.99 -25.70 -3.26
N GLU A 79 1.75 -25.45 -3.69
CA GLU A 79 1.35 -25.59 -5.07
C GLU A 79 1.18 -24.25 -5.78
N ASP A 80 1.35 -24.27 -7.09
CA ASP A 80 0.97 -23.15 -7.94
C ASP A 80 -0.55 -23.08 -8.08
N ILE A 81 -1.13 -21.89 -8.01
CA ILE A 81 -2.57 -21.68 -8.20
C ILE A 81 -2.77 -20.99 -9.55
N THR A 82 -3.35 -21.72 -10.49
CA THR A 82 -3.62 -21.24 -11.86
C THR A 82 -5.11 -21.30 -12.21
N SER A 83 -5.90 -22.01 -11.43
CA SER A 83 -7.33 -22.20 -11.64
C SER A 83 -8.12 -21.97 -10.36
N TRP A 84 -9.30 -21.36 -10.49
CA TRP A 84 -10.25 -21.20 -9.40
C TRP A 84 -10.77 -22.54 -8.85
N ASN A 85 -10.69 -23.63 -9.66
CA ASN A 85 -11.05 -24.97 -9.20
C ASN A 85 -10.19 -25.45 -8.03
N GLN A 86 -8.92 -25.02 -7.95
CA GLN A 86 -8.02 -25.29 -6.82
C GLN A 86 -8.45 -24.57 -5.52
N LEU A 87 -9.37 -23.62 -5.64
CA LEU A 87 -9.94 -22.84 -4.54
C LEU A 87 -11.43 -23.10 -4.33
N GLY A 88 -11.98 -24.16 -4.95
CA GLY A 88 -13.37 -24.60 -4.78
C GLY A 88 -14.39 -23.84 -5.61
N SER A 89 -13.99 -23.26 -6.75
CA SER A 89 -14.89 -22.49 -7.63
C SER A 89 -14.72 -22.94 -9.08
N ASP A 90 -15.79 -23.20 -9.82
CA ASP A 90 -15.79 -23.70 -11.20
C ASP A 90 -15.57 -22.62 -12.28
N LEU A 91 -14.85 -21.56 -11.95
CA LEU A 91 -14.57 -20.46 -12.90
C LEU A 91 -13.36 -20.70 -13.82
N GLY A 92 -12.75 -21.89 -13.76
CA GLY A 92 -11.64 -22.28 -14.61
C GLY A 92 -10.35 -21.47 -14.36
N ASN A 93 -9.57 -21.26 -15.41
CA ASN A 93 -8.26 -20.62 -15.32
C ASN A 93 -8.35 -19.16 -14.85
N ILE A 94 -7.46 -18.78 -13.94
CA ILE A 94 -7.40 -17.43 -13.36
C ILE A 94 -6.77 -16.46 -14.35
N GLN A 95 -7.45 -15.35 -14.63
CA GLN A 95 -6.90 -14.23 -15.38
C GLN A 95 -6.36 -13.15 -14.43
N ILE A 96 -5.06 -12.92 -14.48
CA ILE A 96 -4.35 -12.09 -13.51
C ILE A 96 -4.11 -10.68 -14.07
N TYR A 97 -4.49 -9.66 -13.32
CA TYR A 97 -4.25 -8.25 -13.63
C TYR A 97 -3.36 -7.60 -12.58
N GLY A 98 -2.31 -6.93 -13.02
CA GLY A 98 -1.35 -6.27 -12.13
C GLY A 98 -0.93 -4.90 -12.64
N ARG A 99 -0.06 -4.23 -11.90
CA ARG A 99 0.57 -2.98 -12.31
C ARG A 99 1.93 -3.27 -12.93
N ASN A 100 2.40 -2.37 -13.78
CA ASN A 100 3.76 -2.43 -14.32
C ASN A 100 4.83 -2.16 -13.26
N SER A 101 6.07 -2.51 -13.55
CA SER A 101 7.20 -2.48 -12.60
C SER A 101 7.60 -1.07 -12.11
N VAL A 102 7.24 -0.01 -12.83
CA VAL A 102 7.51 1.38 -12.40
C VAL A 102 6.55 1.87 -11.31
N SER A 103 5.45 1.14 -11.07
CA SER A 103 4.44 1.49 -10.08
C SER A 103 4.91 1.21 -8.65
N GLY A 104 4.72 2.18 -7.74
CA GLY A 104 4.89 1.96 -6.31
C GLY A 104 3.94 0.90 -5.73
N THR A 105 2.76 0.74 -6.34
CA THR A 105 1.79 -0.32 -6.00
C THR A 105 2.34 -1.70 -6.35
N TYR A 106 2.97 -1.87 -7.52
CA TYR A 106 3.67 -3.10 -7.91
C TYR A 106 4.73 -3.49 -6.86
N GLY A 107 5.63 -2.56 -6.53
CA GLY A 107 6.72 -2.84 -5.58
C GLY A 107 6.22 -3.15 -4.16
N TYR A 108 5.14 -2.49 -3.74
CA TYR A 108 4.55 -2.76 -2.42
C TYR A 108 3.86 -4.12 -2.37
N PHE A 109 3.05 -4.45 -3.37
CA PHE A 109 2.38 -5.76 -3.47
C PHE A 109 3.42 -6.89 -3.55
N LYS A 110 4.45 -6.77 -4.41
CA LYS A 110 5.59 -7.70 -4.47
C LYS A 110 6.20 -7.94 -3.10
N LYS A 111 6.44 -6.87 -2.33
CA LYS A 111 7.06 -6.98 -1.00
C LYS A 111 6.16 -7.65 0.03
N LYS A 112 4.86 -7.34 0.03
CA LYS A 112 3.94 -7.68 1.13
C LYS A 112 3.08 -8.91 0.85
N ALA A 113 2.60 -9.05 -0.38
CA ALA A 113 1.72 -10.14 -0.78
C ALA A 113 2.46 -11.30 -1.44
N LEU A 114 3.66 -11.05 -2.03
CA LEU A 114 4.46 -12.07 -2.69
C LEU A 114 5.78 -12.38 -1.95
N CYS A 115 5.94 -11.91 -0.72
CA CYS A 115 7.15 -12.11 0.08
C CYS A 115 8.45 -11.83 -0.68
N LYS A 116 8.44 -10.80 -1.56
CA LYS A 116 9.49 -10.45 -2.53
C LYS A 116 9.68 -11.48 -3.66
N GLY A 117 8.72 -12.37 -3.87
CA GLY A 117 8.68 -13.32 -4.99
C GLY A 117 8.54 -12.60 -6.34
N ASP A 118 8.84 -13.30 -7.41
CA ASP A 118 8.74 -12.76 -8.77
C ASP A 118 7.34 -13.03 -9.33
N TYR A 119 6.78 -12.03 -9.99
CA TYR A 119 5.49 -12.18 -10.64
C TYR A 119 5.54 -13.24 -11.74
N LYS A 120 4.40 -13.88 -12.00
CA LYS A 120 4.21 -14.74 -13.16
C LYS A 120 4.29 -13.93 -14.46
N ASN A 121 4.75 -14.55 -15.52
CA ASN A 121 4.87 -13.91 -16.83
C ASN A 121 3.52 -13.64 -17.52
N ASN A 122 2.45 -14.32 -17.09
CA ASN A 122 1.09 -14.16 -17.62
C ASN A 122 0.26 -13.10 -16.88
N VAL A 123 0.87 -12.29 -16.04
CA VAL A 123 0.20 -11.13 -15.43
C VAL A 123 -0.06 -10.07 -16.50
N ASN A 124 -1.34 -9.73 -16.71
CA ASN A 124 -1.72 -8.62 -17.59
C ASN A 124 -1.35 -7.29 -16.92
N GLU A 125 -0.22 -6.74 -17.31
CA GLU A 125 0.28 -5.47 -16.77
C GLU A 125 -0.57 -4.29 -17.21
N GLN A 126 -1.01 -3.47 -16.27
CA GLN A 126 -1.84 -2.31 -16.49
C GLN A 126 -1.12 -1.01 -16.11
N PRO A 127 -1.30 0.08 -16.87
CA PRO A 127 -0.64 1.36 -16.60
C PRO A 127 -1.19 2.06 -15.35
N GLY A 128 -2.43 1.79 -14.98
CA GLY A 128 -3.13 2.47 -13.89
C GLY A 128 -3.90 1.55 -12.95
N SER A 129 -4.21 2.06 -11.75
CA SER A 129 -5.04 1.35 -10.78
C SER A 129 -6.47 1.15 -11.26
N ALA A 130 -7.05 2.15 -11.92
CA ALA A 130 -8.39 2.04 -12.52
C ALA A 130 -8.44 0.99 -13.63
N SER A 131 -7.38 0.89 -14.45
CA SER A 131 -7.32 -0.10 -15.54
C SER A 131 -7.27 -1.54 -15.02
N VAL A 132 -6.60 -1.80 -13.88
CA VAL A 132 -6.64 -3.10 -13.20
C VAL A 132 -8.08 -3.45 -12.83
N VAL A 133 -8.78 -2.53 -12.15
CA VAL A 133 -10.18 -2.74 -11.73
C VAL A 133 -11.10 -2.97 -12.92
N GLN A 134 -10.92 -2.22 -14.02
CA GLN A 134 -11.67 -2.42 -15.26
C GLN A 134 -11.42 -3.80 -15.88
N GLY A 135 -10.17 -4.27 -15.89
CA GLY A 135 -9.81 -5.61 -16.36
C GLY A 135 -10.55 -6.69 -15.58
N VAL A 136 -10.52 -6.61 -14.25
CA VAL A 136 -11.23 -7.54 -13.37
C VAL A 136 -12.74 -7.47 -13.56
N THR A 137 -13.31 -6.27 -13.74
CA THR A 137 -14.76 -6.09 -14.00
C THR A 137 -15.23 -6.79 -15.27
N LYS A 138 -14.36 -6.93 -16.28
CA LYS A 138 -14.69 -7.56 -17.57
C LYS A 138 -14.46 -9.08 -17.60
N SER A 139 -13.88 -9.65 -16.55
CA SER A 139 -13.45 -11.05 -16.51
C SER A 139 -14.00 -11.73 -15.28
N LEU A 140 -14.97 -12.63 -15.45
CA LEU A 140 -15.59 -13.37 -14.32
C LEU A 140 -14.54 -14.18 -13.53
N ASN A 141 -13.55 -14.73 -14.23
CA ASN A 141 -12.39 -15.44 -13.67
C ASN A 141 -11.20 -14.53 -13.34
N GLY A 142 -11.42 -13.20 -13.38
CA GLY A 142 -10.36 -12.21 -13.16
C GLY A 142 -10.01 -12.01 -11.69
N ILE A 143 -8.72 -11.77 -11.43
CA ILE A 143 -8.19 -11.31 -10.15
C ILE A 143 -7.18 -10.18 -10.41
N GLY A 144 -7.14 -9.20 -9.52
CA GLY A 144 -6.18 -8.10 -9.64
C GLY A 144 -5.96 -7.40 -8.31
N TYR A 145 -4.96 -6.52 -8.22
CA TYR A 145 -4.71 -5.70 -7.04
C TYR A 145 -4.65 -4.21 -7.37
N SER A 146 -5.26 -3.41 -6.52
CA SER A 146 -5.30 -1.95 -6.68
C SER A 146 -5.55 -1.27 -5.33
N GLY A 147 -5.39 0.05 -5.26
CA GLY A 147 -5.78 0.82 -4.07
C GLY A 147 -7.25 0.65 -3.73
N ILE A 148 -7.56 0.61 -2.43
CA ILE A 148 -8.92 0.38 -1.93
C ILE A 148 -9.92 1.43 -2.45
N GLY A 149 -9.46 2.66 -2.72
CA GLY A 149 -10.29 3.75 -3.25
C GLY A 149 -10.72 3.58 -4.71
N TYR A 150 -10.17 2.61 -5.44
CA TYR A 150 -10.53 2.32 -6.84
C TYR A 150 -11.66 1.28 -6.99
N LYS A 151 -12.24 0.81 -5.88
CA LYS A 151 -13.35 -0.15 -5.92
C LYS A 151 -14.53 0.41 -6.70
N THR A 152 -15.06 -0.39 -7.62
CA THR A 152 -16.30 -0.11 -8.37
C THR A 152 -17.36 -1.18 -8.05
N SER A 153 -18.59 -0.96 -8.55
CA SER A 153 -19.68 -1.95 -8.41
C SER A 153 -19.44 -3.26 -9.18
N GLY A 154 -18.50 -3.27 -10.14
CA GLY A 154 -18.18 -4.45 -10.95
C GLY A 154 -17.19 -5.42 -10.27
N VAL A 155 -16.61 -5.04 -9.12
CA VAL A 155 -15.65 -5.85 -8.39
C VAL A 155 -15.98 -5.95 -6.90
N LYS A 156 -15.54 -7.03 -6.27
CA LYS A 156 -15.49 -7.14 -4.81
C LYS A 156 -14.06 -7.30 -4.33
N ALA A 157 -13.77 -6.74 -3.16
CA ALA A 157 -12.51 -6.94 -2.48
C ALA A 157 -12.57 -8.23 -1.67
N VAL A 158 -11.61 -9.12 -1.87
CA VAL A 158 -11.49 -10.38 -1.14
C VAL A 158 -10.92 -10.09 0.25
N ALA A 159 -11.48 -10.70 1.28
CA ALA A 159 -10.93 -10.62 2.62
C ALA A 159 -9.60 -11.39 2.69
N LEU A 160 -8.63 -10.87 3.42
CA LEU A 160 -7.29 -11.45 3.49
C LEU A 160 -6.94 -11.91 4.90
N THR A 161 -6.17 -12.99 4.96
CA THR A 161 -5.52 -13.42 6.21
C THR A 161 -4.05 -13.76 5.98
N LYS A 162 -3.24 -13.62 7.01
CA LYS A 162 -1.81 -13.94 6.92
C LYS A 162 -1.55 -15.46 6.90
N LYS A 163 -2.39 -16.22 7.59
CA LYS A 163 -2.30 -17.67 7.75
C LYS A 163 -3.70 -18.28 7.82
N GLU A 164 -3.85 -19.52 7.47
CA GLU A 164 -5.12 -20.27 7.55
C GLU A 164 -5.77 -20.26 8.94
N SER A 165 -4.95 -20.26 10.00
CA SER A 165 -5.40 -20.26 11.39
C SER A 165 -5.85 -18.90 11.92
N THR A 166 -5.85 -17.85 11.10
CA THR A 166 -6.22 -16.48 11.52
C THR A 166 -7.46 -16.00 10.78
N PRO A 167 -8.29 -15.15 11.40
CA PRO A 167 -9.51 -14.64 10.77
C PRO A 167 -9.22 -13.90 9.45
N PHE A 168 -10.11 -14.02 8.49
CA PHE A 168 -10.12 -13.21 7.30
C PHE A 168 -10.51 -11.76 7.64
N ILE A 169 -9.71 -10.82 7.22
CA ILE A 169 -9.89 -9.39 7.46
C ILE A 169 -10.34 -8.71 6.18
N ALA A 170 -11.49 -8.08 6.22
CA ALA A 170 -12.02 -7.33 5.08
C ALA A 170 -11.16 -6.12 4.74
N ALA A 171 -11.04 -5.82 3.44
CA ALA A 171 -10.40 -4.62 2.94
C ALA A 171 -11.30 -3.40 3.19
N SER A 172 -11.36 -2.92 4.43
CA SER A 172 -12.12 -1.75 4.84
C SER A 172 -11.21 -0.62 5.32
N LYS A 173 -11.75 0.61 5.35
CA LYS A 173 -11.03 1.77 5.88
C LYS A 173 -10.70 1.59 7.36
N GLU A 174 -11.61 1.01 8.13
CA GLU A 174 -11.47 0.74 9.56
C GLU A 174 -10.33 -0.24 9.83
N ASN A 175 -10.33 -1.36 9.10
CA ASN A 175 -9.30 -2.40 9.24
C ASN A 175 -7.92 -1.94 8.75
N ALA A 176 -7.88 -1.06 7.75
CA ALA A 176 -6.63 -0.45 7.31
C ALA A 176 -6.12 0.58 8.33
N ALA A 177 -7.02 1.39 8.93
CA ALA A 177 -6.67 2.42 9.89
C ALA A 177 -6.17 1.85 11.23
N ASN A 178 -6.77 0.75 11.71
CA ASN A 178 -6.34 0.07 12.93
C ASN A 178 -5.16 -0.89 12.73
N GLY A 179 -4.71 -1.11 11.47
CA GLY A 179 -3.56 -1.93 11.11
C GLY A 179 -3.83 -3.44 11.10
N SER A 180 -5.09 -3.89 11.23
CA SER A 180 -5.45 -5.31 11.15
C SER A 180 -5.37 -5.85 9.70
N TYR A 181 -5.70 -5.02 8.70
CA TYR A 181 -5.64 -5.43 7.30
C TYR A 181 -4.19 -5.59 6.80
N PRO A 182 -3.82 -6.75 6.23
CA PRO A 182 -2.41 -7.07 5.99
C PRO A 182 -1.73 -6.22 4.90
N LEU A 183 -2.48 -5.65 3.97
CA LEU A 183 -1.95 -4.84 2.86
C LEU A 183 -2.17 -3.33 3.06
N SER A 184 -2.10 -2.86 4.30
CA SER A 184 -2.14 -1.44 4.64
C SER A 184 -0.75 -0.90 5.01
N ARG A 185 -0.52 0.39 4.77
CA ARG A 185 0.71 1.11 5.12
C ARG A 185 0.45 2.59 5.35
N TYR A 186 1.28 3.22 6.16
CA TYR A 186 1.34 4.68 6.22
C TYR A 186 2.09 5.26 5.01
N LEU A 187 1.61 6.41 4.54
CA LEU A 187 2.36 7.32 3.70
C LEU A 187 2.99 8.38 4.61
N TYR A 188 4.19 8.81 4.23
CA TYR A 188 5.02 9.70 5.04
C TYR A 188 5.42 10.94 4.26
N VAL A 189 5.60 12.03 4.97
CA VAL A 189 6.43 13.16 4.56
C VAL A 189 7.58 13.25 5.56
N TYR A 190 8.80 13.09 5.08
CA TYR A 190 9.99 13.27 5.90
C TYR A 190 10.41 14.74 5.86
N VAL A 191 10.85 15.26 6.99
CA VAL A 191 11.34 16.64 7.14
C VAL A 191 12.68 16.66 7.84
N ASN A 192 13.50 17.67 7.49
CA ASN A 192 14.75 17.96 8.18
C ASN A 192 14.44 18.83 9.41
N LYS A 193 14.20 18.17 10.54
CA LYS A 193 13.95 18.84 11.83
C LYS A 193 15.04 18.47 12.81
N ALA A 194 15.85 19.47 13.20
CA ALA A 194 16.86 19.30 14.24
C ALA A 194 16.20 19.04 15.61
N PRO A 195 16.80 18.22 16.48
CA PRO A 195 16.33 18.05 17.84
C PRO A 195 16.26 19.40 18.57
N ASN A 196 15.20 19.58 19.36
CA ASN A 196 14.99 20.78 20.17
C ASN A 196 14.94 22.11 19.39
N LYS A 197 14.72 22.06 18.07
CA LYS A 197 14.47 23.25 17.25
C LYS A 197 13.13 23.06 16.51
N PRO A 198 12.27 24.08 16.45
CA PRO A 198 11.04 24.01 15.67
C PRO A 198 11.38 23.93 14.17
N LEU A 199 10.47 23.40 13.36
CA LEU A 199 10.52 23.55 11.92
C LEU A 199 10.45 25.02 11.51
N ALA A 200 10.99 25.36 10.34
CA ALA A 200 10.75 26.67 9.72
C ALA A 200 9.24 26.94 9.66
N PRO A 201 8.79 28.18 9.89
CA PRO A 201 7.38 28.50 10.00
C PRO A 201 6.53 28.01 8.82
N ILE A 202 7.03 28.19 7.60
CA ILE A 202 6.34 27.77 6.38
C ILE A 202 6.18 26.23 6.31
N ASP A 203 7.24 25.49 6.64
CA ASP A 203 7.23 24.03 6.62
C ASP A 203 6.28 23.47 7.69
N ARG A 204 6.29 24.09 8.86
CA ARG A 204 5.39 23.72 9.97
C ARG A 204 3.91 23.95 9.59
N GLU A 205 3.59 25.10 9.03
CA GLU A 205 2.21 25.42 8.63
C GLU A 205 1.73 24.54 7.48
N PHE A 206 2.63 24.17 6.54
CA PHE A 206 2.31 23.21 5.49
C PHE A 206 1.95 21.82 6.07
N ILE A 207 2.72 21.31 7.02
CA ILE A 207 2.38 20.04 7.68
C ILE A 207 1.06 20.16 8.47
N LYS A 208 0.83 21.25 9.18
CA LYS A 208 -0.45 21.51 9.88
C LYS A 208 -1.62 21.55 8.90
N MET A 209 -1.45 22.15 7.72
CA MET A 209 -2.46 22.14 6.66
C MET A 209 -2.78 20.70 6.23
N ILE A 210 -1.77 19.85 5.97
CA ILE A 210 -1.96 18.43 5.64
C ILE A 210 -2.74 17.71 6.74
N MET A 211 -2.43 17.97 8.01
CA MET A 211 -3.05 17.36 9.18
C MET A 211 -4.45 17.89 9.50
N SER A 212 -4.81 19.05 8.92
CA SER A 212 -6.11 19.67 9.15
C SER A 212 -7.26 18.83 8.57
N LYS A 213 -8.49 19.11 9.04
CA LYS A 213 -9.71 18.51 8.46
C LYS A 213 -9.81 18.71 6.94
N VAL A 214 -9.34 19.85 6.43
CA VAL A 214 -9.34 20.16 4.99
C VAL A 214 -8.32 19.30 4.26
N GLY A 215 -7.08 19.21 4.76
CA GLY A 215 -6.03 18.36 4.19
C GLY A 215 -6.43 16.88 4.19
N GLN A 216 -7.00 16.38 5.28
CA GLN A 216 -7.47 15.00 5.36
C GLN A 216 -8.69 14.71 4.46
N LYS A 217 -9.50 15.72 4.10
CA LYS A 217 -10.52 15.58 3.05
C LYS A 217 -9.90 15.40 1.66
N VAL A 218 -8.78 16.06 1.36
CA VAL A 218 -8.03 15.85 0.11
C VAL A 218 -7.51 14.40 0.04
N VAL A 219 -6.97 13.88 1.14
CA VAL A 219 -6.55 12.47 1.25
C VAL A 219 -7.69 11.52 0.84
N VAL A 220 -8.91 11.76 1.34
CA VAL A 220 -10.09 10.94 1.00
C VAL A 220 -10.47 11.09 -0.47
N LYS A 221 -10.43 12.31 -1.02
CA LYS A 221 -10.77 12.59 -2.42
C LYS A 221 -9.83 11.86 -3.39
N ASP A 222 -8.57 11.73 -3.01
CA ASP A 222 -7.55 11.02 -3.80
C ASP A 222 -7.59 9.49 -3.61
N GLY A 223 -8.59 8.95 -2.88
CA GLY A 223 -8.79 7.51 -2.71
C GLY A 223 -7.95 6.87 -1.61
N TYR A 224 -7.27 7.66 -0.78
CA TYR A 224 -6.55 7.19 0.40
C TYR A 224 -7.43 7.24 1.66
N ILE A 225 -6.91 6.72 2.76
CA ILE A 225 -7.60 6.67 4.04
C ILE A 225 -7.01 7.76 4.94
N PRO A 226 -7.86 8.62 5.54
CA PRO A 226 -7.39 9.67 6.43
C PRO A 226 -6.85 9.08 7.72
N LEU A 227 -5.98 9.83 8.39
CA LEU A 227 -5.43 9.44 9.68
C LEU A 227 -6.51 9.53 10.77
N PRO A 228 -6.53 8.56 11.71
CA PRO A 228 -7.27 8.72 12.96
C PRO A 228 -6.80 9.97 13.74
N LEU A 229 -7.72 10.64 14.45
CA LEU A 229 -7.41 11.86 15.19
C LEU A 229 -6.25 11.67 16.18
N SER A 230 -6.24 10.56 16.91
CA SER A 230 -5.16 10.22 17.84
C SER A 230 -3.78 10.05 17.17
N VAL A 231 -3.74 9.72 15.87
CA VAL A 231 -2.50 9.70 15.09
C VAL A 231 -2.12 11.11 14.67
N VAL A 232 -3.08 11.91 14.20
CA VAL A 232 -2.86 13.32 13.82
C VAL A 232 -2.24 14.10 14.99
N GLU A 233 -2.80 13.99 16.19
CA GLU A 233 -2.29 14.64 17.41
C GLU A 233 -0.82 14.28 17.68
N LYS A 234 -0.48 12.99 17.66
CA LYS A 234 0.91 12.51 17.83
C LYS A 234 1.87 12.99 16.74
N GLU A 235 1.39 13.16 15.50
CA GLU A 235 2.24 13.68 14.43
C GLU A 235 2.46 15.19 14.57
N LEU A 236 1.46 15.95 15.06
CA LEU A 236 1.59 17.37 15.32
C LEU A 236 2.57 17.67 16.48
N GLU A 237 2.64 16.82 17.50
CA GLU A 237 3.62 16.94 18.60
C GLU A 237 5.06 16.93 18.10
N LYS A 238 5.36 16.23 17.01
CA LYS A 238 6.70 16.16 16.42
C LYS A 238 7.18 17.48 15.80
N LEU A 239 6.28 18.44 15.60
CA LEU A 239 6.59 19.70 14.95
C LEU A 239 7.17 20.75 15.92
N ASN A 240 7.04 20.52 17.23
CA ASN A 240 7.50 21.39 18.32
C ASN A 240 8.96 21.15 18.67
#